data_d1e80e9118881495879bb6452de72df6
#
_entry.id   d1e80e9118881495879bb6452de72df6
#
_cell.length_a   1.000
_cell.length_b   1.000
_cell.length_c   1.000
_cell.angle_alpha   90.00
_cell.angle_beta   90.00
_cell.angle_gamma   90.00
#
_symmetry.space_group_name_H-M   'P 1'
#
loop_
_entity.id
_entity.type
_entity.pdbx_description
1 polymer ?
#
loop_
_entity_poly.entity_id
_entity_poly.type
_entity_poly.pdbx_seq_one_letter_code
_entity_poly.pdbx_strand_id
1 'polypeptide(L)'
;MIIDNCKRAALKRSAQAMKRHIRLVMTTCLAMTACFVFTSSAKAQRNEVLSPDIASLQVTADDKWLQMPIMQLGSGSVMNIAFDDLTHEYHRYAYKLEHCEADWTVSDQLFASDYCKGFADGNTIDDMEESINTSVQYTHYRLQIPNDRCVPTISGNYRLTVYDDNTQDTVFKACFMIVEQQTAVALGVTTNTDIDINRSHQQVSMKLGYGAIAVRDQQKEIKTVVLQNGSWTNAVCNATPQYVKNDGLQWEHNRSLIFEAGNEYRKFETLDPSHPTMGIESVSWDNTRYHAFIWPDEPRPNYIYDEDANGCFYIRNSDNIENDIASDYVLPISPSSSTVSLATSM
;
A
#
# COMPACT_ATOMS: atom_id res chain seq x y z
N MET A 1 -48.95 -5.08 61.72
CA MET A 1 -48.12 -3.88 61.45
C MET A 1 -46.61 -4.16 61.31
N ILE A 2 -46.06 -5.32 61.71
CA ILE A 2 -44.65 -5.65 61.60
C ILE A 2 -44.29 -6.32 60.24
N ILE A 3 -45.25 -7.05 59.64
CA ILE A 3 -45.01 -7.79 58.36
C ILE A 3 -44.97 -6.86 57.14
N ASP A 4 -45.64 -5.72 57.16
CA ASP A 4 -45.64 -4.76 56.06
C ASP A 4 -44.32 -3.95 55.93
N ASN A 5 -43.66 -3.70 57.07
CA ASN A 5 -42.39 -2.97 57.04
C ASN A 5 -41.22 -3.83 56.54
N CYS A 6 -41.24 -5.14 56.75
CA CYS A 6 -40.24 -6.06 56.21
C CYS A 6 -40.35 -6.21 54.69
N LYS A 7 -41.58 -6.30 54.15
CA LYS A 7 -41.80 -6.37 52.68
C LYS A 7 -41.38 -5.07 51.99
N ARG A 8 -41.65 -3.90 52.57
CA ARG A 8 -41.22 -2.60 52.01
C ARG A 8 -39.70 -2.42 52.07
N ALA A 9 -39.03 -2.93 53.09
CA ALA A 9 -37.59 -2.88 53.20
C ALA A 9 -36.92 -3.81 52.18
N ALA A 10 -37.47 -5.02 51.93
CA ALA A 10 -36.97 -5.95 50.92
C ALA A 10 -37.14 -5.41 49.51
N LEU A 11 -38.29 -4.81 49.17
CA LEU A 11 -38.53 -4.15 47.89
C LEU A 11 -37.61 -2.96 47.64
N LYS A 12 -37.32 -2.15 48.66
CA LYS A 12 -36.37 -1.03 48.53
C LYS A 12 -34.93 -1.53 48.25
N ARG A 13 -34.51 -2.63 48.90
CA ARG A 13 -33.18 -3.23 48.71
C ARG A 13 -33.06 -3.85 47.34
N SER A 14 -34.07 -4.55 46.80
CA SER A 14 -34.08 -5.10 45.45
C SER A 14 -34.05 -3.99 44.35
N ALA A 15 -34.79 -2.91 44.54
CA ALA A 15 -34.80 -1.76 43.66
C ALA A 15 -33.47 -1.01 43.68
N GLN A 16 -32.80 -0.93 44.81
CA GLN A 16 -31.43 -0.34 44.89
C GLN A 16 -30.38 -1.24 44.23
N ALA A 17 -30.48 -2.57 44.43
CA ALA A 17 -29.59 -3.52 43.79
C ALA A 17 -29.75 -3.48 42.25
N MET A 18 -30.99 -3.44 41.75
CA MET A 18 -31.29 -3.33 40.32
C MET A 18 -30.77 -2.02 39.72
N LYS A 19 -30.89 -0.88 40.42
CA LYS A 19 -30.34 0.39 39.97
C LYS A 19 -28.80 0.38 39.96
N ARG A 20 -28.16 -0.35 40.86
CA ARG A 20 -26.71 -0.54 40.88
C ARG A 20 -26.23 -1.39 39.68
N HIS A 21 -26.95 -2.49 39.38
CA HIS A 21 -26.64 -3.32 38.23
C HIS A 21 -26.83 -2.57 36.89
N ILE A 22 -27.91 -1.80 36.75
CA ILE A 22 -28.16 -0.99 35.55
C ILE A 22 -27.08 0.06 35.37
N ARG A 23 -26.63 0.73 36.43
CA ARG A 23 -25.53 1.69 36.37
C ARG A 23 -24.20 1.02 36.00
N LEU A 24 -23.91 -0.17 36.52
CA LEU A 24 -22.70 -0.92 36.23
C LEU A 24 -22.70 -1.37 34.76
N VAL A 25 -23.81 -1.89 34.26
CA VAL A 25 -23.95 -2.30 32.84
C VAL A 25 -23.87 -1.10 31.90
N MET A 26 -24.49 0.04 32.25
CA MET A 26 -24.35 1.26 31.44
C MET A 26 -22.92 1.81 31.43
N THR A 27 -22.19 1.75 32.57
CA THR A 27 -20.79 2.20 32.61
C THR A 27 -19.86 1.26 31.85
N THR A 28 -20.09 -0.05 31.87
CA THR A 28 -19.30 -1.01 31.08
C THR A 28 -19.63 -0.92 29.60
N CYS A 29 -20.89 -0.72 29.21
CA CYS A 29 -21.24 -0.46 27.79
C CYS A 29 -20.66 0.86 27.29
N LEU A 30 -20.66 1.92 28.10
CA LEU A 30 -20.06 3.21 27.73
C LEU A 30 -18.54 3.12 27.61
N ALA A 31 -17.87 2.33 28.46
CA ALA A 31 -16.44 2.07 28.39
C ALA A 31 -16.07 1.20 27.17
N MET A 32 -16.88 0.21 26.82
CA MET A 32 -16.70 -0.58 25.57
C MET A 32 -16.95 0.25 24.32
N THR A 33 -17.93 1.14 24.29
CA THR A 33 -18.15 2.05 23.14
C THR A 33 -17.04 3.09 23.01
N ALA A 34 -16.44 3.56 24.13
CA ALA A 34 -15.31 4.47 24.08
C ALA A 34 -14.00 3.80 23.57
N CYS A 35 -13.80 2.50 23.79
CA CYS A 35 -12.68 1.75 23.23
C CYS A 35 -12.79 1.51 21.73
N PHE A 36 -13.98 1.61 21.12
CA PHE A 36 -14.17 1.42 19.67
C PHE A 36 -13.93 2.68 18.84
N VAL A 37 -13.70 3.84 19.44
CA VAL A 37 -13.60 5.13 18.71
C VAL A 37 -12.16 5.56 18.39
N PHE A 38 -11.13 4.83 18.83
CA PHE A 38 -9.73 5.17 18.54
C PHE A 38 -8.95 4.09 17.78
N THR A 39 -9.58 3.39 16.87
CA THR A 39 -8.80 2.88 15.75
C THR A 39 -8.69 4.00 14.72
N SER A 40 -7.72 4.89 14.90
CA SER A 40 -7.18 5.63 13.77
C SER A 40 -6.64 4.57 12.81
N SER A 41 -7.45 4.19 11.82
CA SER A 41 -6.96 3.46 10.68
C SER A 41 -5.84 4.31 10.11
N ALA A 42 -4.59 3.92 10.33
CA ALA A 42 -3.49 4.44 9.54
C ALA A 42 -3.90 4.16 8.08
N LYS A 43 -4.23 5.21 7.33
CA LYS A 43 -4.51 5.05 5.91
C LYS A 43 -3.17 4.69 5.31
N ALA A 44 -3.01 3.42 4.95
CA ALA A 44 -1.84 2.95 4.25
C ALA A 44 -1.84 3.53 2.84
N GLN A 45 -0.65 3.81 2.30
CA GLN A 45 -0.51 3.98 0.86
C GLN A 45 -1.06 2.72 0.17
N ARG A 46 -2.05 2.90 -0.68
CA ARG A 46 -2.63 1.77 -1.38
C ARG A 46 -3.13 2.21 -2.75
N ASN A 47 -2.64 1.54 -3.78
CA ASN A 47 -3.31 1.56 -5.06
C ASN A 47 -4.63 0.81 -4.90
N GLU A 48 -5.69 1.33 -5.47
CA GLU A 48 -7.05 0.79 -5.32
C GLU A 48 -7.72 0.74 -6.69
N VAL A 49 -7.92 -0.45 -7.22
CA VAL A 49 -8.70 -0.67 -8.44
C VAL A 49 -10.17 -0.80 -8.05
N LEU A 50 -11.04 0.01 -8.63
CA LEU A 50 -12.46 0.12 -8.30
C LEU A 50 -13.36 -0.44 -9.39
N SER A 51 -12.90 -0.38 -10.67
CA SER A 51 -13.62 -1.00 -11.77
C SER A 51 -13.12 -2.43 -12.01
N PRO A 52 -14.02 -3.41 -12.20
CA PRO A 52 -13.63 -4.77 -12.54
C PRO A 52 -13.00 -4.90 -13.94
N ASP A 53 -13.19 -3.90 -14.79
CA ASP A 53 -12.67 -3.88 -16.17
C ASP A 53 -11.22 -3.37 -16.22
N ILE A 54 -10.67 -2.87 -15.12
CA ILE A 54 -9.30 -2.40 -15.04
C ILE A 54 -8.39 -3.46 -14.43
N ALA A 55 -7.29 -3.74 -15.12
CA ALA A 55 -6.29 -4.71 -14.68
C ALA A 55 -4.87 -4.16 -14.81
N SER A 56 -3.90 -4.92 -14.31
CA SER A 56 -2.45 -4.67 -14.46
C SER A 56 -1.97 -3.28 -14.05
N LEU A 57 -2.64 -2.65 -13.06
CA LEU A 57 -2.23 -1.31 -12.60
C LEU A 57 -0.81 -1.34 -12.05
N GLN A 58 0.09 -0.62 -12.73
CA GLN A 58 1.47 -0.40 -12.31
C GLN A 58 1.71 1.09 -12.03
N VAL A 59 2.44 1.36 -10.95
CA VAL A 59 2.87 2.72 -10.55
C VAL A 59 4.34 2.65 -10.22
N THR A 60 5.19 3.17 -11.09
CA THR A 60 6.65 3.03 -10.99
C THR A 60 7.35 4.37 -11.15
N ALA A 61 8.39 4.59 -10.36
CA ALA A 61 9.27 5.74 -10.56
C ALA A 61 10.36 5.37 -11.56
N ASP A 62 10.43 6.09 -12.69
CA ASP A 62 11.25 5.71 -13.84
C ASP A 62 10.89 4.25 -14.24
N ASP A 63 11.86 3.40 -14.52
CA ASP A 63 11.63 1.97 -14.85
C ASP A 63 11.91 1.03 -13.66
N LYS A 64 11.88 1.55 -12.42
CA LYS A 64 12.28 0.82 -11.22
C LYS A 64 11.08 0.10 -10.57
N TRP A 65 10.57 -0.91 -11.21
CA TRP A 65 9.37 -1.63 -10.81
C TRP A 65 9.47 -2.36 -9.44
N LEU A 66 10.68 -2.72 -8.97
CA LEU A 66 10.91 -3.31 -7.64
C LEU A 66 11.00 -2.30 -6.51
N GLN A 67 11.09 -1.01 -6.83
CA GLN A 67 11.21 0.04 -5.82
C GLN A 67 9.85 0.67 -5.53
N MET A 68 9.74 1.26 -4.36
CA MET A 68 8.57 2.09 -4.06
C MET A 68 8.45 3.23 -5.08
N PRO A 69 7.22 3.65 -5.42
CA PRO A 69 6.97 4.74 -6.37
C PRO A 69 7.33 6.10 -5.74
N ILE A 70 8.63 6.36 -5.67
CA ILE A 70 9.19 7.59 -5.09
C ILE A 70 10.07 8.26 -6.14
N MET A 71 9.75 9.48 -6.52
CA MET A 71 10.58 10.29 -7.42
C MET A 71 11.10 11.53 -6.70
N GLN A 72 12.26 12.03 -7.14
CA GLN A 72 12.85 13.25 -6.61
C GLN A 72 12.33 14.48 -7.36
N LEU A 73 11.88 15.48 -6.62
CA LEU A 73 11.38 16.74 -7.18
C LEU A 73 12.47 17.43 -8.03
N GLY A 74 12.11 17.79 -9.25
CA GLY A 74 13.00 18.56 -10.15
C GLY A 74 14.20 17.80 -10.70
N SER A 75 14.31 16.48 -10.51
CA SER A 75 15.46 15.67 -10.99
C SER A 75 15.33 15.22 -12.45
N GLY A 76 14.18 15.41 -13.08
CA GLY A 76 13.85 14.81 -14.37
C GLY A 76 13.32 13.37 -14.29
N SER A 77 13.21 12.80 -13.09
CA SER A 77 12.50 11.53 -12.88
C SER A 77 11.02 11.66 -13.19
N VAL A 78 10.43 10.59 -13.69
CA VAL A 78 9.00 10.51 -14.02
C VAL A 78 8.32 9.39 -13.25
N MET A 79 7.06 9.61 -12.91
CA MET A 79 6.17 8.59 -12.39
C MET A 79 5.38 8.01 -13.56
N ASN A 80 5.59 6.73 -13.84
CA ASN A 80 4.87 5.99 -14.87
C ASN A 80 3.68 5.29 -14.23
N ILE A 81 2.49 5.51 -14.77
CA ILE A 81 1.25 4.85 -14.39
C ILE A 81 0.75 4.13 -15.65
N ALA A 82 0.64 2.82 -15.59
CA ALA A 82 0.16 1.99 -16.68
C ALA A 82 -0.96 1.07 -16.19
N PHE A 83 -1.94 0.82 -17.05
CA PHE A 83 -3.05 -0.07 -16.75
C PHE A 83 -3.71 -0.59 -18.03
N ASP A 84 -4.41 -1.70 -17.90
CA ASP A 84 -5.15 -2.31 -18.99
C ASP A 84 -6.66 -2.18 -18.77
N ASP A 85 -7.37 -1.81 -19.82
CA ASP A 85 -8.82 -1.87 -19.90
C ASP A 85 -9.24 -3.12 -20.64
N LEU A 86 -9.89 -4.05 -19.95
CA LEU A 86 -10.30 -5.37 -20.47
C LEU A 86 -11.56 -5.31 -21.34
N THR A 87 -12.18 -4.17 -21.51
CA THR A 87 -13.34 -4.03 -22.43
C THR A 87 -12.90 -4.04 -23.89
N HIS A 88 -11.61 -3.76 -24.14
CA HIS A 88 -11.05 -3.58 -25.48
C HIS A 88 -11.80 -2.54 -26.32
N GLU A 89 -12.42 -1.57 -25.64
CA GLU A 89 -13.08 -0.42 -26.24
C GLU A 89 -12.28 0.84 -25.94
N TYR A 90 -12.44 1.88 -26.75
CA TYR A 90 -11.85 3.18 -26.43
C TYR A 90 -12.67 3.86 -25.35
N HIS A 91 -12.05 4.04 -24.17
CA HIS A 91 -12.59 4.85 -23.10
C HIS A 91 -11.77 6.14 -22.95
N ARG A 92 -12.46 7.25 -22.78
CA ARG A 92 -11.81 8.51 -22.49
C ARG A 92 -11.62 8.64 -20.99
N TYR A 93 -10.43 8.24 -20.53
CA TYR A 93 -10.06 8.40 -19.14
C TYR A 93 -9.47 9.78 -18.88
N ALA A 94 -9.86 10.36 -17.77
CA ALA A 94 -9.27 11.60 -17.21
C ALA A 94 -8.73 11.34 -15.82
N TYR A 95 -7.84 12.22 -15.37
CA TYR A 95 -7.25 12.09 -14.04
C TYR A 95 -7.30 13.37 -13.24
N LYS A 96 -7.31 13.19 -11.93
CA LYS A 96 -7.17 14.20 -10.89
C LYS A 96 -5.95 13.86 -10.03
N LEU A 97 -5.05 14.83 -9.87
CA LEU A 97 -3.90 14.74 -8.97
C LEU A 97 -4.19 15.54 -7.69
N GLU A 98 -3.99 14.93 -6.53
CA GLU A 98 -4.21 15.54 -5.22
C GLU A 98 -2.96 15.38 -4.36
N HIS A 99 -2.55 16.47 -3.70
CA HIS A 99 -1.51 16.40 -2.67
C HIS A 99 -2.11 15.86 -1.37
N CYS A 100 -1.35 15.01 -0.66
CA CYS A 100 -1.77 14.39 0.58
C CYS A 100 -0.77 14.64 1.72
N GLU A 101 -1.29 14.66 2.94
CA GLU A 101 -0.52 14.72 4.18
C GLU A 101 0.24 13.40 4.43
N ALA A 102 1.05 13.38 5.49
CA ALA A 102 1.82 12.19 5.87
C ALA A 102 0.97 10.94 6.17
N ASP A 103 -0.29 11.10 6.50
CA ASP A 103 -1.27 10.04 6.75
C ASP A 103 -2.16 9.72 5.53
N TRP A 104 -1.80 10.23 4.34
CA TRP A 104 -2.52 10.06 3.08
C TRP A 104 -3.92 10.71 3.04
N THR A 105 -4.26 11.58 3.98
CA THR A 105 -5.41 12.46 3.85
C THR A 105 -5.09 13.57 2.84
N VAL A 106 -6.09 13.99 2.06
CA VAL A 106 -5.89 15.10 1.11
C VAL A 106 -5.58 16.37 1.89
N SER A 107 -4.60 17.13 1.42
CA SER A 107 -4.22 18.41 2.01
C SER A 107 -5.27 19.47 1.67
N ASP A 108 -6.20 19.69 2.56
CA ASP A 108 -7.34 20.61 2.40
C ASP A 108 -6.95 22.09 2.49
N GLN A 109 -5.75 22.38 2.99
CA GLN A 109 -5.21 23.74 3.11
C GLN A 109 -4.45 24.21 1.87
N LEU A 110 -4.21 23.33 0.88
CA LEU A 110 -3.51 23.63 -0.35
C LEU A 110 -4.50 23.72 -1.52
N PHE A 111 -4.37 24.81 -2.29
CA PHE A 111 -5.03 24.89 -3.58
C PHE A 111 -4.26 24.10 -4.64
N ALA A 112 -4.93 23.67 -5.70
CA ALA A 112 -4.28 22.94 -6.80
C ALA A 112 -3.07 23.69 -7.40
N SER A 113 -3.15 25.03 -7.47
CA SER A 113 -2.07 25.90 -7.94
C SER A 113 -0.82 25.91 -7.06
N ASP A 114 -0.93 25.46 -5.79
CA ASP A 114 0.19 25.48 -4.85
C ASP A 114 1.09 24.27 -5.07
N TYR A 115 0.52 23.13 -5.50
CA TYR A 115 1.25 21.88 -5.68
C TYR A 115 1.36 21.38 -7.12
N CYS A 116 0.64 21.99 -8.06
CA CYS A 116 0.65 21.61 -9.48
C CYS A 116 0.69 22.83 -10.39
N LYS A 117 1.69 22.89 -11.25
CA LYS A 117 1.72 23.81 -12.38
C LYS A 117 0.95 23.19 -13.55
N GLY A 118 -0.03 23.90 -14.07
CA GLY A 118 -0.97 23.42 -15.09
C GLY A 118 -2.31 23.03 -14.47
N PHE A 119 -2.87 21.91 -14.87
CA PHE A 119 -4.17 21.47 -14.41
C PHE A 119 -4.01 20.21 -13.54
N ALA A 120 -4.50 20.24 -12.32
CA ALA A 120 -4.49 19.09 -11.42
C ALA A 120 -5.70 18.17 -11.64
N ASP A 121 -6.68 18.59 -12.42
CA ASP A 121 -7.91 17.82 -12.68
C ASP A 121 -8.40 18.03 -14.12
N GLY A 122 -9.06 17.03 -14.69
CA GLY A 122 -9.65 17.08 -16.02
C GLY A 122 -8.68 16.82 -17.18
N ASN A 123 -7.45 16.39 -16.91
CA ASN A 123 -6.51 16.01 -17.98
C ASN A 123 -6.82 14.60 -18.48
N THR A 124 -6.92 14.44 -19.80
CA THR A 124 -7.14 13.16 -20.44
C THR A 124 -5.87 12.32 -20.55
N ILE A 125 -6.02 10.99 -20.53
CA ILE A 125 -4.97 10.03 -20.80
C ILE A 125 -5.09 9.66 -22.27
N ASP A 126 -4.16 10.17 -23.09
CA ASP A 126 -4.24 10.06 -24.54
C ASP A 126 -3.28 8.98 -25.12
N ASP A 127 -2.33 8.49 -24.31
CA ASP A 127 -1.40 7.43 -24.72
C ASP A 127 -2.04 6.06 -24.44
N MET A 128 -2.46 5.40 -25.52
CA MET A 128 -3.11 4.11 -25.44
C MET A 128 -2.81 3.26 -26.69
N GLU A 129 -2.78 1.94 -26.48
CA GLU A 129 -2.59 0.96 -27.55
C GLU A 129 -3.50 -0.26 -27.32
N GLU A 130 -4.10 -0.78 -28.39
CA GLU A 130 -4.89 -2.02 -28.34
C GLU A 130 -3.96 -3.24 -28.36
N SER A 131 -4.34 -4.29 -27.62
CA SER A 131 -3.60 -5.55 -27.58
C SER A 131 -3.61 -6.26 -28.94
N ILE A 132 -2.50 -6.94 -29.27
CA ILE A 132 -2.31 -7.63 -30.55
C ILE A 132 -2.06 -9.12 -30.30
N ASN A 133 -2.87 -9.96 -30.93
CA ASN A 133 -2.75 -11.44 -30.92
C ASN A 133 -2.82 -12.04 -29.50
N THR A 134 -3.58 -11.43 -28.62
CA THR A 134 -3.80 -11.92 -27.25
C THR A 134 -5.11 -12.69 -27.14
N SER A 135 -5.15 -13.69 -26.25
CA SER A 135 -6.37 -14.47 -25.97
C SER A 135 -7.40 -13.66 -25.20
N VAL A 136 -6.95 -12.79 -24.29
CA VAL A 136 -7.76 -11.76 -23.63
C VAL A 136 -7.41 -10.43 -24.28
N GLN A 137 -8.38 -9.81 -24.92
CA GLN A 137 -8.19 -8.51 -25.54
C GLN A 137 -8.25 -7.41 -24.49
N TYR A 138 -7.40 -6.40 -24.62
CA TYR A 138 -7.36 -5.22 -23.74
C TYR A 138 -6.85 -3.99 -24.49
N THR A 139 -7.11 -2.82 -23.93
CA THR A 139 -6.48 -1.57 -24.32
C THR A 139 -5.51 -1.13 -23.23
N HIS A 140 -4.24 -1.00 -23.58
CA HIS A 140 -3.17 -0.58 -22.66
C HIS A 140 -3.08 0.94 -22.65
N TYR A 141 -3.18 1.55 -21.47
CA TYR A 141 -3.06 2.99 -21.24
C TYR A 141 -1.80 3.32 -20.45
N ARG A 142 -1.14 4.42 -20.83
CA ARG A 142 0.06 4.93 -20.16
C ARG A 142 -0.11 6.41 -19.82
N LEU A 143 0.36 6.77 -18.64
CA LEU A 143 0.40 8.15 -18.16
C LEU A 143 1.72 8.40 -17.46
N GLN A 144 2.36 9.52 -17.77
CA GLN A 144 3.55 10.00 -17.07
C GLN A 144 3.26 11.29 -16.30
N ILE A 145 3.78 11.39 -15.09
CA ILE A 145 3.80 12.60 -14.26
C ILE A 145 5.26 12.88 -13.84
N PRO A 146 5.80 14.09 -14.09
CA PRO A 146 5.19 15.24 -14.74
C PRO A 146 4.98 15.07 -16.25
N ASN A 147 4.03 15.82 -16.79
CA ASN A 147 3.80 15.96 -18.22
C ASN A 147 3.48 17.43 -18.57
N ASP A 148 3.25 17.73 -19.85
CA ASP A 148 3.03 19.10 -20.33
C ASP A 148 1.82 19.80 -19.68
N ARG A 149 0.86 19.02 -19.16
CA ARG A 149 -0.40 19.52 -18.59
C ARG A 149 -0.38 19.57 -17.06
N CYS A 150 0.45 18.75 -16.40
CA CYS A 150 0.49 18.61 -14.95
C CYS A 150 1.91 18.38 -14.45
N VAL A 151 2.45 19.37 -13.76
CA VAL A 151 3.81 19.31 -13.19
C VAL A 151 3.73 19.58 -11.68
N PRO A 152 4.00 18.58 -10.84
CA PRO A 152 4.09 18.76 -9.39
C PRO A 152 5.20 19.76 -9.03
N THR A 153 4.93 20.65 -8.07
CA THR A 153 5.81 21.76 -7.69
C THR A 153 6.36 21.68 -6.27
N ILE A 154 5.78 20.83 -5.43
CA ILE A 154 6.22 20.58 -4.05
C ILE A 154 6.39 19.09 -3.78
N SER A 155 7.19 18.76 -2.79
CA SER A 155 7.33 17.39 -2.28
C SER A 155 6.15 17.01 -1.40
N GLY A 156 5.85 15.72 -1.32
CA GLY A 156 4.77 15.17 -0.49
C GLY A 156 4.25 13.84 -1.00
N ASN A 157 3.19 13.38 -0.37
CA ASN A 157 2.43 12.24 -0.86
C ASN A 157 1.41 12.71 -1.91
N TYR A 158 1.23 11.93 -2.95
CA TYR A 158 0.31 12.26 -4.04
C TYR A 158 -0.64 11.11 -4.31
N ARG A 159 -1.90 11.44 -4.55
CA ARG A 159 -2.92 10.50 -4.99
C ARG A 159 -3.43 10.93 -6.37
N LEU A 160 -3.29 10.04 -7.33
CA LEU A 160 -3.88 10.17 -8.65
C LEU A 160 -5.19 9.38 -8.66
N THR A 161 -6.28 10.03 -8.97
CA THR A 161 -7.58 9.40 -9.19
C THR A 161 -7.88 9.42 -10.68
N VAL A 162 -8.07 8.25 -11.28
CA VAL A 162 -8.47 8.12 -12.68
C VAL A 162 -9.95 7.78 -12.74
N TYR A 163 -10.65 8.42 -13.66
CA TYR A 163 -12.09 8.28 -13.84
C TYR A 163 -12.45 8.31 -15.34
N ASP A 164 -13.56 7.71 -15.70
CA ASP A 164 -14.13 7.83 -17.05
C ASP A 164 -14.71 9.23 -17.23
N ASP A 165 -14.27 9.97 -18.25
CA ASP A 165 -14.67 11.36 -18.49
C ASP A 165 -16.16 11.49 -18.86
N ASN A 166 -16.78 10.43 -19.38
CA ASN A 166 -18.18 10.45 -19.77
C ASN A 166 -19.13 10.17 -18.59
N THR A 167 -18.80 9.13 -17.78
CA THR A 167 -19.66 8.71 -16.66
C THR A 167 -19.27 9.39 -15.35
N GLN A 168 -18.04 9.90 -15.24
CA GLN A 168 -17.46 10.45 -14.01
C GLN A 168 -17.23 9.38 -12.92
N ASP A 169 -17.31 8.09 -13.27
CA ASP A 169 -17.03 7.00 -12.35
C ASP A 169 -15.52 6.85 -12.14
N THR A 170 -15.10 6.77 -10.89
CA THR A 170 -13.71 6.49 -10.55
C THR A 170 -13.38 5.04 -10.87
N VAL A 171 -12.34 4.82 -11.69
CA VAL A 171 -11.91 3.46 -12.08
C VAL A 171 -10.77 2.94 -11.23
N PHE A 172 -9.83 3.80 -10.82
CA PHE A 172 -8.80 3.44 -9.83
C PHE A 172 -8.18 4.67 -9.16
N LYS A 173 -7.43 4.41 -8.07
CA LYS A 173 -6.57 5.38 -7.41
C LYS A 173 -5.16 4.84 -7.35
N ALA A 174 -4.20 5.67 -7.72
CA ALA A 174 -2.76 5.39 -7.64
C ALA A 174 -2.11 6.33 -6.62
N CYS A 175 -1.18 5.80 -5.83
CA CYS A 175 -0.48 6.53 -4.79
C CYS A 175 1.03 6.50 -5.04
N PHE A 176 1.68 7.66 -4.96
CA PHE A 176 3.13 7.80 -5.11
C PHE A 176 3.67 8.94 -4.26
N MET A 177 4.98 9.07 -4.17
CA MET A 177 5.63 10.10 -3.36
C MET A 177 6.60 10.91 -4.19
N ILE A 178 6.66 12.20 -3.90
CA ILE A 178 7.66 13.13 -4.45
C ILE A 178 8.51 13.64 -3.29
N VAL A 179 9.83 13.46 -3.38
CA VAL A 179 10.76 13.75 -2.30
C VAL A 179 11.73 14.89 -2.65
N GLU A 180 12.02 15.70 -1.64
CA GLU A 180 13.18 16.59 -1.60
C GLU A 180 14.12 16.09 -0.50
N GLN A 181 15.35 15.77 -0.86
CA GLN A 181 16.32 15.23 0.10
C GLN A 181 16.92 16.34 0.97
N GLN A 182 16.18 16.76 2.00
CA GLN A 182 16.60 17.82 2.93
C GLN A 182 17.08 17.28 4.27
N THR A 183 16.80 16.01 4.57
CA THR A 183 17.18 15.33 5.81
C THR A 183 18.11 14.15 5.51
N ALA A 184 18.84 13.71 6.53
CA ALA A 184 19.68 12.52 6.43
C ALA A 184 19.13 11.42 7.36
N VAL A 185 18.90 10.23 6.80
CA VAL A 185 18.47 9.05 7.57
C VAL A 185 19.52 7.96 7.44
N ALA A 186 19.99 7.44 8.58
CA ALA A 186 20.83 6.27 8.64
C ALA A 186 20.04 5.13 9.30
N LEU A 187 19.97 3.98 8.62
CA LEU A 187 19.30 2.78 9.10
C LEU A 187 20.32 1.68 9.36
N GLY A 188 20.10 0.93 10.45
CA GLY A 188 20.79 -0.31 10.73
C GLY A 188 19.76 -1.40 11.01
N VAL A 189 19.96 -2.58 10.44
CA VAL A 189 19.12 -3.76 10.70
C VAL A 189 19.99 -4.86 11.30
N THR A 190 19.53 -5.47 12.37
CA THR A 190 20.24 -6.53 13.06
C THR A 190 19.30 -7.68 13.41
N THR A 191 19.82 -8.90 13.38
CA THR A 191 19.13 -10.12 13.87
C THR A 191 19.38 -10.36 15.36
N ASN A 192 20.28 -9.59 15.99
CA ASN A 192 20.41 -9.53 17.44
C ASN A 192 19.41 -8.54 18.00
N THR A 193 18.22 -9.01 18.32
CA THR A 193 17.09 -8.19 18.74
C THR A 193 16.92 -8.18 20.27
N ASP A 194 16.09 -7.28 20.77
CA ASP A 194 15.76 -7.22 22.21
C ASP A 194 14.83 -8.35 22.69
N ILE A 195 14.41 -9.24 21.81
CA ILE A 195 13.53 -10.39 22.11
C ILE A 195 14.15 -11.73 21.79
N ASP A 196 15.00 -11.81 20.76
CA ASP A 196 15.75 -13.02 20.40
C ASP A 196 17.08 -12.68 19.72
N ILE A 197 17.95 -13.66 19.59
CA ILE A 197 19.25 -13.50 18.94
C ILE A 197 19.34 -14.47 17.78
N ASN A 198 19.46 -13.93 16.56
CA ASN A 198 19.62 -14.67 15.30
C ASN A 198 18.58 -15.77 15.09
N ARG A 199 17.31 -15.49 15.41
CA ARG A 199 16.22 -16.47 15.25
C ARG A 199 15.21 -15.98 14.22
N SER A 200 14.07 -15.45 14.70
CA SER A 200 12.90 -15.18 13.88
C SER A 200 12.60 -13.69 13.68
N HIS A 201 13.43 -12.79 14.23
CA HIS A 201 13.15 -11.37 14.16
C HIS A 201 14.36 -10.57 13.68
N GLN A 202 14.05 -9.37 13.20
CA GLN A 202 14.99 -8.31 12.84
C GLN A 202 14.60 -7.04 13.58
N GLN A 203 15.57 -6.27 14.05
CA GLN A 203 15.34 -5.01 14.73
C GLN A 203 16.02 -3.87 13.97
N VAL A 204 15.27 -2.80 13.79
CA VAL A 204 15.75 -1.59 13.11
C VAL A 204 16.25 -0.59 14.15
N SER A 205 17.44 -0.07 13.94
CA SER A 205 17.95 1.16 14.53
C SER A 205 17.94 2.27 13.50
N MET A 206 17.62 3.49 13.90
CA MET A 206 17.49 4.61 12.98
C MET A 206 18.05 5.89 13.60
N LYS A 207 18.73 6.70 12.78
CA LYS A 207 19.14 8.06 13.10
C LYS A 207 18.60 9.00 12.04
N LEU A 208 17.91 10.04 12.45
CA LEU A 208 17.42 11.12 11.58
C LEU A 208 18.17 12.40 11.94
N GLY A 209 18.87 12.97 10.98
CA GLY A 209 19.42 14.31 11.09
C GLY A 209 18.54 15.31 10.36
N TYR A 210 18.24 16.44 10.98
CA TYR A 210 17.34 17.46 10.40
C TYR A 210 17.93 18.20 9.19
N GLY A 211 19.27 18.14 9.01
CA GLY A 211 19.93 18.84 7.92
C GLY A 211 19.74 20.36 8.02
N ALA A 212 19.19 20.95 6.96
CA ALA A 212 18.89 22.37 6.90
C ALA A 212 17.49 22.75 7.43
N ILE A 213 16.66 21.76 7.79
CA ILE A 213 15.30 22.00 8.24
C ILE A 213 15.30 22.48 9.70
N ALA A 214 14.61 23.59 9.96
CA ALA A 214 14.39 24.09 11.31
C ALA A 214 13.17 23.40 11.93
N VAL A 215 13.40 22.47 12.85
CA VAL A 215 12.34 21.74 13.57
C VAL A 215 12.10 22.42 14.91
N ARG A 216 10.85 22.86 15.15
CA ARG A 216 10.42 23.50 16.40
C ARG A 216 9.71 22.54 17.34
N ASP A 217 8.85 21.69 16.79
CA ASP A 217 8.09 20.68 17.52
C ASP A 217 8.23 19.32 16.81
N GLN A 218 9.16 18.49 17.30
CA GLN A 218 9.47 17.20 16.66
C GLN A 218 8.25 16.25 16.60
N GLN A 219 7.34 16.36 17.55
CA GLN A 219 6.17 15.46 17.60
C GLN A 219 5.13 15.82 16.51
N LYS A 220 5.04 17.09 16.17
CA LYS A 220 4.09 17.57 15.16
C LYS A 220 4.69 17.60 13.76
N GLU A 221 5.93 18.07 13.65
CA GLU A 221 6.56 18.37 12.37
C GLU A 221 7.30 17.16 11.77
N ILE A 222 7.78 16.21 12.61
CA ILE A 222 8.45 15.00 12.12
C ILE A 222 7.48 13.82 12.15
N LYS A 223 7.24 13.26 10.98
CA LYS A 223 6.47 12.02 10.80
C LYS A 223 7.39 10.96 10.24
N THR A 224 7.40 9.79 10.87
CA THR A 224 8.23 8.66 10.44
C THR A 224 7.38 7.47 10.09
N VAL A 225 7.74 6.78 9.03
CA VAL A 225 7.15 5.49 8.64
C VAL A 225 8.30 4.54 8.37
N VAL A 226 8.31 3.40 9.06
CA VAL A 226 9.28 2.33 8.83
C VAL A 226 8.54 1.15 8.23
N LEU A 227 8.98 0.73 7.07
CA LEU A 227 8.39 -0.35 6.29
C LEU A 227 9.39 -1.51 6.19
N GLN A 228 8.90 -2.72 6.25
CA GLN A 228 9.65 -3.91 5.87
C GLN A 228 9.25 -4.28 4.43
N ASN A 229 10.24 -4.43 3.55
CA ASN A 229 10.06 -4.84 2.16
C ASN A 229 9.04 -3.95 1.39
N GLY A 230 8.97 -2.66 1.72
CA GLY A 230 8.01 -1.75 1.09
C GLY A 230 6.53 -1.98 1.48
N SER A 231 6.25 -2.95 2.35
CA SER A 231 4.88 -3.31 2.74
C SER A 231 4.31 -2.34 3.77
N TRP A 232 3.10 -1.83 3.49
CA TRP A 232 2.34 -1.01 4.43
C TRP A 232 1.56 -1.84 5.46
N THR A 233 1.47 -3.15 5.28
CA THR A 233 0.66 -4.02 6.16
C THR A 233 1.22 -4.06 7.58
N ASN A 234 2.56 -4.04 7.70
CA ASN A 234 3.28 -4.05 8.97
C ASN A 234 4.03 -2.73 9.23
N ALA A 235 3.57 -1.63 8.62
CA ALA A 235 4.17 -0.32 8.77
C ALA A 235 4.18 0.17 10.23
N VAL A 236 5.32 0.63 10.70
CA VAL A 236 5.43 1.29 12.00
C VAL A 236 5.47 2.80 11.80
N CYS A 237 4.37 3.45 12.13
CA CYS A 237 4.22 4.89 11.99
C CYS A 237 4.55 5.62 13.30
N ASN A 238 5.33 6.70 13.20
CA ASN A 238 5.63 7.62 14.30
C ASN A 238 6.17 6.92 15.56
N ALA A 239 7.11 5.96 15.38
CA ALA A 239 7.80 5.32 16.48
C ALA A 239 8.43 6.38 17.40
N THR A 240 8.24 6.25 18.72
CA THR A 240 8.79 7.21 19.69
C THR A 240 10.31 7.10 19.72
N PRO A 241 11.07 8.18 19.47
CA PRO A 241 12.52 8.16 19.54
C PRO A 241 13.00 7.97 21.00
N GLN A 242 14.07 7.20 21.18
CA GLN A 242 14.72 7.05 22.48
C GLN A 242 15.57 8.28 22.85
N TYR A 243 16.15 8.90 21.83
CA TYR A 243 16.98 10.09 22.05
C TYR A 243 16.50 11.23 21.14
N VAL A 244 16.29 12.37 21.76
CA VAL A 244 15.98 13.64 21.08
C VAL A 244 17.18 14.56 21.21
N LYS A 245 17.73 15.02 20.09
CA LYS A 245 18.84 15.94 20.00
C LYS A 245 18.40 17.25 19.35
N ASN A 246 19.21 18.29 19.47
CA ASN A 246 18.91 19.57 18.84
C ASN A 246 18.92 19.50 17.31
N ASP A 247 19.68 18.55 16.72
CA ASP A 247 19.94 18.37 15.31
C ASP A 247 19.31 17.08 14.74
N GLY A 248 18.56 16.31 15.57
CA GLY A 248 17.99 15.06 15.07
C GLY A 248 17.35 14.18 16.12
N LEU A 249 16.91 13.01 15.66
CA LEU A 249 16.25 11.97 16.46
C LEU A 249 17.00 10.65 16.29
N GLN A 250 16.94 9.79 17.32
CA GLN A 250 17.57 8.47 17.29
C GLN A 250 16.69 7.42 17.94
N TRP A 251 16.57 6.28 17.27
CA TRP A 251 15.85 5.09 17.72
C TRP A 251 16.86 3.95 17.86
N GLU A 252 17.07 3.51 19.07
CA GLU A 252 17.91 2.36 19.42
C GLU A 252 17.15 1.53 20.44
N HIS A 253 17.25 0.20 20.34
CA HIS A 253 16.53 -0.71 21.24
C HIS A 253 15.03 -0.42 21.31
N ASN A 254 14.43 0.00 20.19
CA ASN A 254 13.00 0.27 20.12
C ASN A 254 12.25 -1.02 19.75
N ARG A 255 11.48 -1.54 20.72
CA ARG A 255 10.72 -2.77 20.49
C ARG A 255 9.60 -2.65 19.46
N SER A 256 9.10 -1.44 19.18
CA SER A 256 8.13 -1.25 18.10
C SER A 256 8.75 -1.37 16.72
N LEU A 257 10.08 -1.35 16.61
CA LEU A 257 10.84 -1.52 15.36
C LEU A 257 11.44 -2.93 15.25
N ILE A 258 10.78 -3.92 15.83
CA ILE A 258 11.09 -5.34 15.66
C ILE A 258 10.10 -5.92 14.67
N PHE A 259 10.61 -6.55 13.63
CA PHE A 259 9.85 -7.18 12.55
C PHE A 259 10.16 -8.68 12.50
N GLU A 260 9.24 -9.47 12.01
CA GLU A 260 9.51 -10.87 11.71
C GLU A 260 10.55 -10.98 10.58
N ALA A 261 11.48 -11.92 10.70
CA ALA A 261 12.49 -12.20 9.67
C ALA A 261 12.02 -13.35 8.78
N GLY A 262 12.20 -13.21 7.48
CA GLY A 262 11.87 -14.25 6.52
C GLY A 262 11.61 -13.70 5.11
N ASN A 263 11.55 -14.60 4.16
CA ASN A 263 11.11 -14.32 2.81
C ASN A 263 9.61 -14.57 2.74
N GLU A 264 8.83 -13.54 2.63
CA GLU A 264 7.37 -13.60 2.67
C GLU A 264 6.77 -14.02 1.33
N TYR A 265 7.43 -13.65 0.23
CA TYR A 265 6.91 -13.85 -1.11
C TYR A 265 7.66 -14.96 -1.86
N ARG A 266 6.92 -15.60 -2.74
CA ARG A 266 7.45 -16.51 -3.75
C ARG A 266 7.26 -15.88 -5.11
N LYS A 267 8.17 -16.11 -6.02
CA LYS A 267 8.09 -15.62 -7.39
C LYS A 267 7.90 -16.76 -8.37
N PHE A 268 7.15 -16.49 -9.38
CA PHE A 268 6.97 -17.35 -10.54
C PHE A 268 6.96 -16.48 -11.80
N GLU A 269 7.15 -17.10 -12.94
CA GLU A 269 7.15 -16.44 -14.24
C GLU A 269 6.21 -17.15 -15.19
N THR A 270 5.51 -16.37 -16.04
CA THR A 270 4.67 -16.86 -17.13
C THR A 270 5.07 -16.17 -18.43
N LEU A 271 6.35 -16.29 -18.81
CA LEU A 271 6.92 -15.62 -19.98
C LEU A 271 6.34 -16.13 -21.30
N ASP A 272 6.00 -17.40 -21.34
CA ASP A 272 5.39 -18.05 -22.49
C ASP A 272 4.27 -18.98 -21.99
N PRO A 273 3.01 -18.69 -22.32
CA PRO A 273 1.90 -19.54 -21.88
C PRO A 273 1.92 -20.96 -22.48
N SER A 274 2.74 -21.23 -23.47
CA SER A 274 2.87 -22.57 -24.07
C SER A 274 3.85 -23.48 -23.31
N HIS A 275 4.70 -22.93 -22.45
CA HIS A 275 5.75 -23.67 -21.72
C HIS A 275 5.82 -23.29 -20.24
N PRO A 276 5.93 -24.27 -19.33
CA PRO A 276 6.22 -23.97 -17.93
C PRO A 276 7.56 -23.24 -17.79
N THR A 277 7.58 -22.16 -17.05
CA THR A 277 8.78 -21.40 -16.67
C THR A 277 9.01 -21.46 -15.18
N MET A 278 9.84 -20.58 -14.61
CA MET A 278 10.22 -20.62 -13.20
C MET A 278 9.00 -20.59 -12.28
N GLY A 279 8.90 -21.56 -11.38
CA GLY A 279 7.83 -21.65 -10.39
C GLY A 279 6.51 -22.25 -10.90
N ILE A 280 6.42 -22.58 -12.19
CA ILE A 280 5.22 -23.15 -12.83
C ILE A 280 5.41 -24.66 -13.01
N GLU A 281 4.45 -25.44 -12.54
CA GLU A 281 4.39 -26.91 -12.73
C GLU A 281 3.89 -27.26 -14.13
N SER A 282 2.79 -26.63 -14.56
CA SER A 282 2.17 -26.87 -15.85
C SER A 282 1.32 -25.68 -16.29
N VAL A 283 1.06 -25.59 -17.58
CA VAL A 283 0.11 -24.63 -18.16
C VAL A 283 -0.95 -25.39 -18.93
N SER A 284 -2.20 -24.98 -18.83
CA SER A 284 -3.31 -25.53 -19.58
C SER A 284 -4.18 -24.41 -20.19
N TRP A 285 -4.80 -24.73 -21.31
CA TRP A 285 -5.77 -23.86 -22.01
C TRP A 285 -7.18 -24.41 -21.85
N ASP A 286 -8.13 -23.59 -21.39
CA ASP A 286 -9.53 -24.01 -21.16
C ASP A 286 -10.50 -23.60 -22.29
N ASN A 287 -10.02 -23.18 -23.44
CA ASN A 287 -10.69 -22.57 -24.58
C ASN A 287 -11.04 -21.08 -24.41
N THR A 288 -10.70 -20.46 -23.28
CA THR A 288 -10.93 -19.03 -23.04
C THR A 288 -9.68 -18.31 -22.54
N ARG A 289 -8.89 -18.96 -21.70
CA ARG A 289 -7.65 -18.40 -21.11
C ARG A 289 -6.65 -19.47 -20.72
N TYR A 290 -5.43 -19.05 -20.51
CA TYR A 290 -4.36 -19.90 -19.97
C TYR A 290 -4.44 -19.98 -18.46
N HIS A 291 -4.23 -21.19 -17.92
CA HIS A 291 -4.13 -21.47 -16.49
C HIS A 291 -2.72 -21.95 -16.20
N ALA A 292 -1.99 -21.23 -15.35
CA ALA A 292 -0.66 -21.63 -14.89
C ALA A 292 -0.74 -22.23 -13.48
N PHE A 293 -0.43 -23.51 -13.35
CA PHE A 293 -0.40 -24.21 -12.07
C PHE A 293 0.97 -23.99 -11.42
N ILE A 294 0.96 -23.33 -10.28
CA ILE A 294 2.17 -23.01 -9.52
C ILE A 294 2.58 -24.24 -8.70
N TRP A 295 3.89 -24.52 -8.59
CA TRP A 295 4.40 -25.56 -7.72
C TRP A 295 3.94 -25.35 -6.27
N PRO A 296 3.56 -26.46 -5.55
CA PRO A 296 3.30 -26.36 -4.12
C PRO A 296 4.49 -25.74 -3.39
N ASP A 297 4.24 -24.73 -2.58
CA ASP A 297 5.27 -24.11 -1.74
C ASP A 297 5.38 -24.87 -0.41
N GLU A 298 6.60 -25.16 0.01
CA GLU A 298 6.91 -25.75 1.31
C GLU A 298 7.67 -24.73 2.17
N PRO A 299 7.47 -24.74 3.50
CA PRO A 299 8.24 -23.89 4.39
C PRO A 299 9.74 -24.15 4.21
N ARG A 300 10.51 -23.11 3.98
CA ARG A 300 11.97 -23.23 3.86
C ARG A 300 12.57 -23.58 5.21
N PRO A 301 13.30 -24.71 5.35
CA PRO A 301 13.88 -25.11 6.64
C PRO A 301 15.04 -24.23 7.08
N ASN A 302 15.65 -23.50 6.14
CA ASN A 302 16.80 -22.64 6.37
C ASN A 302 16.62 -21.33 5.61
N TYR A 303 17.29 -20.28 6.07
CA TYR A 303 17.39 -19.03 5.33
C TYR A 303 18.09 -19.29 3.99
N ILE A 304 17.44 -18.89 2.92
CA ILE A 304 17.99 -18.86 1.56
C ILE A 304 17.95 -17.40 1.13
N TYR A 305 19.12 -16.86 0.76
CA TYR A 305 19.14 -15.54 0.14
C TYR A 305 18.44 -15.63 -1.22
N ASP A 306 17.33 -14.90 -1.33
CA ASP A 306 16.57 -14.77 -2.56
C ASP A 306 16.00 -13.34 -2.58
N GLU A 307 16.22 -12.65 -3.67
CA GLU A 307 15.63 -11.34 -3.89
C GLU A 307 14.25 -11.56 -4.49
N ASP A 308 13.23 -11.36 -3.68
CA ASP A 308 11.85 -11.48 -4.12
C ASP A 308 11.32 -10.16 -4.71
N ALA A 309 10.14 -10.20 -5.30
CA ALA A 309 9.51 -9.02 -5.91
C ALA A 309 8.64 -8.23 -4.92
N ASN A 310 8.63 -8.58 -3.62
CA ASN A 310 7.83 -7.92 -2.58
C ASN A 310 6.34 -7.75 -2.93
N GLY A 311 5.77 -8.71 -3.68
CA GLY A 311 4.40 -8.64 -4.20
C GLY A 311 4.21 -7.77 -5.44
N CYS A 312 5.28 -7.22 -6.01
CA CYS A 312 5.25 -6.53 -7.29
C CYS A 312 5.24 -7.54 -8.46
N PHE A 313 4.80 -7.08 -9.61
CA PHE A 313 4.86 -7.85 -10.85
C PHE A 313 5.48 -7.01 -11.97
N TYR A 314 6.02 -7.70 -12.96
CA TYR A 314 6.59 -7.10 -14.15
C TYR A 314 6.02 -7.78 -15.39
N ILE A 315 5.46 -6.99 -16.31
CA ILE A 315 4.95 -7.49 -17.58
C ILE A 315 6.12 -7.53 -18.55
N ARG A 316 6.37 -8.73 -19.11
CA ARG A 316 7.45 -8.96 -20.06
C ARG A 316 7.03 -10.03 -21.03
N ASN A 317 7.15 -9.76 -22.32
CA ASN A 317 6.94 -10.74 -23.38
C ASN A 317 8.28 -11.39 -23.75
N SER A 318 8.32 -12.73 -23.90
CA SER A 318 9.55 -13.47 -24.26
C SER A 318 10.02 -13.16 -25.69
N ASP A 319 9.08 -12.89 -26.60
CA ASP A 319 9.37 -12.65 -28.02
C ASP A 319 9.73 -11.20 -28.30
N ASN A 320 9.13 -10.28 -27.55
CA ASN A 320 9.39 -8.85 -27.64
C ASN A 320 9.28 -8.19 -26.27
N ILE A 321 10.40 -8.03 -25.60
CA ILE A 321 10.50 -7.52 -24.22
C ILE A 321 9.93 -6.10 -24.08
N GLU A 322 9.93 -5.32 -25.15
CA GLU A 322 9.46 -3.93 -25.17
C GLU A 322 7.99 -3.79 -25.58
N ASN A 323 7.33 -4.90 -25.90
CA ASN A 323 5.96 -4.87 -26.42
C ASN A 323 4.96 -5.39 -25.40
N ASP A 324 4.49 -4.52 -24.51
CA ASP A 324 3.54 -4.83 -23.43
C ASP A 324 2.16 -5.28 -23.98
N ILE A 325 1.78 -4.81 -25.19
CA ILE A 325 0.48 -5.10 -25.80
C ILE A 325 0.36 -6.50 -26.41
N ALA A 326 1.45 -7.27 -26.49
CA ALA A 326 1.44 -8.65 -26.99
C ALA A 326 1.45 -9.69 -25.85
N SER A 327 1.38 -9.27 -24.59
CA SER A 327 1.37 -10.15 -23.44
C SER A 327 -0.03 -10.69 -23.16
N ASP A 328 -0.16 -12.02 -23.01
CA ASP A 328 -1.42 -12.67 -22.67
C ASP A 328 -1.67 -12.68 -21.15
N TYR A 329 -2.95 -12.63 -20.79
CA TYR A 329 -3.39 -12.83 -19.44
C TYR A 329 -3.38 -14.31 -19.07
N VAL A 330 -2.70 -14.66 -17.99
CA VAL A 330 -2.61 -16.02 -17.48
C VAL A 330 -3.19 -16.06 -16.07
N LEU A 331 -4.08 -17.00 -15.78
CA LEU A 331 -4.65 -17.19 -14.44
C LEU A 331 -3.73 -18.10 -13.63
N PRO A 332 -3.02 -17.59 -12.60
CA PRO A 332 -2.22 -18.41 -11.73
C PRO A 332 -3.11 -19.22 -10.77
N ILE A 333 -2.86 -20.53 -10.68
CA ILE A 333 -3.55 -21.43 -9.77
C ILE A 333 -2.55 -21.96 -8.75
N SER A 334 -2.74 -21.58 -7.48
CA SER A 334 -1.98 -22.12 -6.37
C SER A 334 -2.69 -23.34 -5.79
N PRO A 335 -1.97 -24.45 -5.47
CA PRO A 335 -2.58 -25.54 -4.73
C PRO A 335 -3.01 -25.06 -3.33
N SER A 336 -4.18 -25.50 -2.89
CA SER A 336 -4.98 -25.00 -1.76
C SER A 336 -4.43 -25.27 -0.36
N SER A 337 -3.12 -25.44 -0.16
CA SER A 337 -2.54 -25.79 1.14
C SER A 337 -1.84 -24.65 1.89
N SER A 338 -1.75 -23.46 1.31
CA SER A 338 -1.23 -22.28 2.00
C SER A 338 -2.11 -21.09 1.69
N THR A 339 -2.38 -20.27 2.70
CA THR A 339 -3.04 -18.98 2.57
C THR A 339 -2.10 -18.05 1.81
N VAL A 340 -1.92 -18.28 0.53
CA VAL A 340 -1.27 -17.33 -0.36
C VAL A 340 -2.31 -16.26 -0.60
N SER A 341 -2.14 -15.11 0.02
CA SER A 341 -2.76 -13.89 -0.43
C SER A 341 -2.19 -13.61 -1.82
N LEU A 342 -2.82 -14.20 -2.83
CA LEU A 342 -2.60 -13.81 -4.21
C LEU A 342 -3.03 -12.35 -4.28
N ALA A 343 -2.07 -11.46 -4.45
CA ALA A 343 -2.36 -10.21 -5.11
C ALA A 343 -2.86 -10.61 -6.50
N THR A 344 -4.16 -10.77 -6.61
CA THR A 344 -4.83 -11.04 -7.87
C THR A 344 -4.69 -9.77 -8.68
N SER A 345 -3.63 -9.69 -9.46
CA SER A 345 -3.64 -8.84 -10.63
C SER A 345 -4.47 -9.61 -11.67
N MET A 346 -5.79 -9.52 -11.57
CA MET A 346 -6.64 -9.51 -12.72
C MET A 346 -6.69 -8.11 -13.20
#